data_b7bbca48c8e9fdadfc03633d3f0d7534
#
_entry.id   b7bbca48c8e9fdadfc03633d3f0d7534
#
_cell.length_a   1.000
_cell.length_b   1.000
_cell.length_c   1.000
_cell.angle_alpha   90.00
_cell.angle_beta   90.00
_cell.angle_gamma   90.00
#
_symmetry.space_group_name_H-M   'P 1'
#
loop_
_entity.id
_entity.type
_entity.pdbx_description
1 polymer ?
#
loop_
_entity_poly.entity_id
_entity_poly.type
_entity_poly.pdbx_seq_one_letter_code
_entity_poly.pdbx_strand_id
1 'polypeptide(L)'
;DKEIELILCDLELPDGTAMELFHTLRRVAGMFQMKNPHVRLLPFFILTENNDLATEYEYRHEGVNDYITAPVNIPELIRRVLFFVE
;
A
#
# COMPACT_ATOMS: atom_id res chain seq x y z
N ASP A 1 19.13 -3.12 -10.89
CA ASP A 1 18.88 -2.44 -9.66
C ASP A 1 17.78 -3.15 -8.87
N LYS A 2 17.87 -3.09 -7.55
CA LYS A 2 17.02 -3.90 -6.69
C LYS A 2 16.13 -3.07 -5.77
N GLU A 3 15.83 -1.86 -6.17
CA GLU A 3 15.00 -1.00 -5.34
C GLU A 3 13.55 -1.46 -5.34
N ILE A 4 12.93 -1.41 -4.18
CA ILE A 4 11.50 -1.64 -4.05
C ILE A 4 10.79 -0.38 -4.51
N GLU A 5 9.74 -0.54 -5.34
CA GLU A 5 9.01 0.61 -5.88
C GLU A 5 7.56 0.64 -5.44
N LEU A 6 7.04 -0.45 -4.87
CA LEU A 6 5.64 -0.53 -4.47
C LEU A 6 5.47 -1.69 -3.49
N ILE A 7 4.53 -1.56 -2.56
CA ILE A 7 4.20 -2.61 -1.61
C ILE A 7 2.77 -3.07 -1.88
N LEU A 8 2.60 -4.38 -2.02
CA LEU A 8 1.29 -5.00 -2.20
C LEU A 8 1.03 -5.91 -1.02
N CYS A 9 -0.06 -5.72 -0.32
CA CYS A 9 -0.28 -6.35 0.97
C CYS A 9 -1.73 -6.82 1.14
N ASP A 10 -1.93 -8.00 1.72
CA ASP A 10 -3.25 -8.46 2.09
C ASP A 10 -3.65 -7.82 3.42
N LEU A 11 -4.95 -7.83 3.73
CA LEU A 11 -5.47 -7.22 4.96
C LEU A 11 -4.97 -7.92 6.21
N GLU A 12 -4.93 -9.25 6.19
CA GLU A 12 -4.56 -10.05 7.36
C GLU A 12 -3.17 -10.61 7.18
N LEU A 13 -2.31 -10.33 8.13
CA LEU A 13 -0.94 -10.82 8.13
C LEU A 13 -0.77 -11.76 9.31
N PRO A 14 0.24 -12.66 9.26
CA PRO A 14 0.44 -13.61 10.37
C PRO A 14 0.62 -12.93 11.72
N ASP A 15 1.23 -11.76 11.75
CA ASP A 15 1.56 -11.07 13.00
C ASP A 15 0.81 -9.76 13.19
N GLY A 16 -0.28 -9.53 12.44
CA GLY A 16 -1.01 -8.28 12.60
C GLY A 16 -1.88 -7.98 11.40
N THR A 17 -2.08 -6.70 11.14
CA THR A 17 -2.93 -6.25 10.05
C THR A 17 -2.14 -5.37 9.10
N ALA A 18 -2.68 -5.21 7.89
CA ALA A 18 -2.08 -4.31 6.91
C ALA A 18 -2.07 -2.87 7.41
N MET A 19 -3.10 -2.47 8.18
CA MET A 19 -3.16 -1.12 8.74
C MET A 19 -1.98 -0.87 9.68
N GLU A 20 -1.67 -1.85 10.55
CA GLU A 20 -0.54 -1.71 11.45
C GLU A 20 0.77 -1.61 10.69
N LEU A 21 0.94 -2.43 9.66
CA LEU A 21 2.14 -2.37 8.83
C LEU A 21 2.24 -1.03 8.12
N PHE A 22 1.14 -0.58 7.52
CA PHE A 22 1.10 0.69 6.81
C PHE A 22 1.53 1.84 7.71
N HIS A 23 0.95 1.93 8.90
CA HIS A 23 1.28 3.01 9.84
C HIS A 23 2.73 2.95 10.28
N THR A 24 3.25 1.74 10.52
CA THR A 24 4.64 1.58 10.94
C THR A 24 5.58 2.04 9.81
N LEU A 25 5.29 1.64 8.58
CA LEU A 25 6.15 2.01 7.46
C LEU A 25 6.13 3.52 7.22
N ARG A 26 4.96 4.15 7.34
CA ARG A 26 4.87 5.61 7.16
C ARG A 26 5.62 6.36 8.27
N ARG A 27 5.54 5.85 9.49
CA ARG A 27 6.25 6.47 10.62
C ARG A 27 7.76 6.36 10.42
N VAL A 28 8.24 5.18 10.04
CA VAL A 28 9.66 4.97 9.82
C VAL A 28 10.16 5.83 8.66
N ALA A 29 9.41 5.85 7.55
CA ALA A 29 9.77 6.68 6.40
C ALA A 29 9.84 8.16 6.79
N GLY A 30 8.90 8.61 7.62
CA GLY A 30 8.91 10.00 8.08
C GLY A 30 10.16 10.34 8.87
N MET A 31 10.61 9.40 9.70
CA MET A 31 11.85 9.60 10.46
C MET A 31 13.06 9.74 9.53
N PHE A 32 13.12 8.91 8.47
CA PHE A 32 14.19 9.02 7.50
C PHE A 32 14.12 10.33 6.72
N GLN A 33 12.92 10.81 6.41
CA GLN A 33 12.74 12.04 5.66
C GLN A 33 13.21 13.25 6.44
N MET A 34 13.19 13.19 7.76
CA MET A 34 13.72 14.30 8.58
C MET A 34 15.21 14.52 8.34
N LYS A 35 15.94 13.45 8.05
CA LYS A 35 17.38 13.53 7.78
C LYS A 35 17.69 13.58 6.30
N ASN A 36 16.78 13.08 5.46
CA ASN A 36 16.98 13.00 4.03
C ASN A 36 15.65 13.31 3.34
N PRO A 37 15.39 14.59 3.04
CA PRO A 37 14.10 14.99 2.47
C PRO A 37 13.78 14.37 1.12
N HIS A 38 14.76 13.77 0.46
CA HIS A 38 14.55 13.17 -0.86
C HIS A 38 14.08 11.72 -0.80
N VAL A 39 13.98 11.14 0.40
CA VAL A 39 13.44 9.78 0.55
C VAL A 39 11.97 9.82 0.16
N ARG A 40 11.57 8.99 -0.82
CA ARG A 40 10.17 8.90 -1.24
C ARG A 40 9.42 7.88 -0.40
N LEU A 41 8.14 8.17 -0.20
CA LEU A 41 7.23 7.19 0.37
C LEU A 41 6.85 6.19 -0.70
N LEU A 42 6.89 4.91 -0.36
CA LEU A 42 6.50 3.87 -1.30
C LEU A 42 4.98 3.81 -1.41
N PRO A 43 4.45 3.64 -2.62
CA PRO A 43 3.02 3.36 -2.76
C PRO A 43 2.67 2.08 -2.02
N PHE A 44 1.56 2.09 -1.31
CA PHE A 44 1.10 0.96 -0.50
C PHE A 44 -0.29 0.57 -0.99
N PHE A 45 -0.39 -0.63 -1.55
CA PHE A 45 -1.63 -1.16 -2.13
C PHE A 45 -2.15 -2.30 -1.26
N ILE A 46 -3.47 -2.34 -1.10
CA ILE A 46 -4.12 -3.51 -0.51
C ILE A 46 -4.67 -4.37 -1.64
N LEU A 47 -4.46 -5.68 -1.55
CA LEU A 47 -5.08 -6.65 -2.43
C LEU A 47 -5.73 -7.71 -1.55
N THR A 48 -7.06 -7.81 -1.62
CA THR A 48 -7.78 -8.64 -0.67
C THR A 48 -9.03 -9.25 -1.31
N GLU A 49 -9.52 -10.33 -0.72
CA GLU A 49 -10.82 -10.90 -1.10
C GLU A 49 -11.96 -10.23 -0.34
N ASN A 50 -11.65 -9.44 0.67
CA ASN A 50 -12.65 -8.76 1.48
C ASN A 50 -13.24 -7.60 0.68
N ASN A 51 -14.56 -7.66 0.40
CA ASN A 51 -15.25 -6.64 -0.38
C ASN A 51 -16.12 -5.72 0.49
N ASP A 52 -15.84 -5.65 1.78
CA ASP A 52 -16.56 -4.77 2.69
C ASP A 52 -16.21 -3.31 2.39
N LEU A 53 -17.21 -2.53 2.00
CA LEU A 53 -16.98 -1.14 1.60
C LEU A 53 -16.54 -0.27 2.77
N ALA A 54 -16.98 -0.58 3.99
CA ALA A 54 -16.55 0.19 5.15
C ALA A 54 -15.05 -0.02 5.41
N THR A 55 -14.57 -1.24 5.23
CA THR A 55 -13.14 -1.54 5.37
C THR A 55 -12.33 -0.81 4.31
N GLU A 56 -12.80 -0.85 3.06
CA GLU A 56 -12.13 -0.13 1.98
C GLU A 56 -12.06 1.35 2.27
N TYR A 57 -13.18 1.94 2.71
CA TYR A 57 -13.22 3.35 3.03
C TYR A 57 -12.22 3.70 4.13
N GLU A 58 -12.16 2.86 5.16
CA GLU A 58 -11.24 3.10 6.27
C GLU A 58 -9.79 3.13 5.81
N TYR A 59 -9.40 2.15 4.99
CA TYR A 59 -8.03 2.08 4.50
C TYR A 59 -7.70 3.24 3.56
N ARG A 60 -8.63 3.59 2.66
CA ARG A 60 -8.40 4.72 1.77
C ARG A 60 -8.32 6.03 2.55
N HIS A 61 -9.12 6.16 3.59
CA HIS A 61 -9.10 7.36 4.43
C HIS A 61 -7.77 7.50 5.17
N GLU A 62 -7.15 6.37 5.54
CA GLU A 62 -5.85 6.40 6.23
C GLU A 62 -4.69 6.68 5.27
N GLY A 63 -4.93 6.62 3.98
CA GLY A 63 -3.93 7.05 3.01
C GLY A 63 -3.26 5.96 2.20
N VAL A 64 -3.77 4.70 2.23
CA VAL A 64 -3.22 3.70 1.31
C VAL A 64 -3.46 4.18 -0.12
N ASN A 65 -2.53 3.86 -1.00
CA ASN A 65 -2.55 4.41 -2.35
C ASN A 65 -3.58 3.76 -3.25
N ASP A 66 -3.89 2.48 -3.02
CA ASP A 66 -4.98 1.83 -3.73
C ASP A 66 -5.46 0.63 -2.94
N TYR A 67 -6.69 0.20 -3.23
CA TYR A 67 -7.33 -0.91 -2.54
C TYR A 67 -8.05 -1.73 -3.60
N ILE A 68 -7.60 -2.96 -3.79
CA ILE A 68 -8.04 -3.81 -4.90
C ILE A 68 -8.69 -5.05 -4.33
N THR A 69 -9.92 -5.33 -4.76
CA THR A 69 -10.66 -6.51 -4.30
C THR A 69 -10.56 -7.61 -5.35
N ALA A 70 -10.11 -8.79 -4.91
CA ALA A 70 -10.04 -9.95 -5.79
C ALA A 70 -11.44 -10.46 -6.11
N PRO A 71 -11.65 -11.11 -7.26
CA PRO A 71 -10.63 -11.50 -8.22
C PRO A 71 -10.12 -10.33 -9.03
N VAL A 72 -8.82 -10.33 -9.34
CA VAL A 72 -8.23 -9.22 -10.06
C VAL A 72 -8.19 -9.52 -11.56
N ASN A 73 -8.39 -8.44 -12.30
CA ASN A 73 -8.16 -8.42 -13.72
C ASN A 73 -6.69 -8.03 -13.92
N ILE A 74 -5.89 -8.90 -14.53
CA ILE A 74 -4.45 -8.68 -14.61
C ILE A 74 -4.09 -7.38 -15.37
N PRO A 75 -4.68 -7.11 -16.57
CA PRO A 75 -4.38 -5.83 -17.22
C PRO A 75 -4.73 -4.62 -16.36
N GLU A 76 -5.82 -4.69 -15.61
CA GLU A 76 -6.23 -3.60 -14.73
C GLU A 76 -5.24 -3.41 -13.59
N LEU A 77 -4.77 -4.51 -12.99
CA LEU A 77 -3.78 -4.44 -11.92
C LEU A 77 -2.50 -3.79 -12.44
N ILE A 78 -2.04 -4.21 -13.61
CA ILE A 78 -0.83 -3.65 -14.21
C ILE A 78 -1.00 -2.15 -14.43
N ARG A 79 -2.16 -1.73 -14.95
CA ARG A 79 -2.43 -0.32 -15.18
C ARG A 79 -2.34 0.49 -13.88
N ARG A 80 -2.92 -0.04 -12.80
CA ARG A 80 -2.90 0.64 -11.51
C ARG A 80 -1.49 0.74 -10.94
N VAL A 81 -0.72 -0.35 -11.07
CA VAL A 81 0.67 -0.33 -10.60
C VAL A 81 1.49 0.68 -11.39
N LEU A 82 1.34 0.70 -12.71
CA LEU A 82 2.12 1.58 -13.56
C LEU A 82 1.80 3.06 -13.33
N PHE A 83 0.63 3.36 -12.81
CA PHE A 83 0.28 4.72 -12.45
C PHE A 83 1.19 5.27 -11.36
N PHE A 84 1.68 4.40 -10.48
CA PHE A 84 2.47 4.81 -9.32
C PHE A 84 3.97 4.58 -9.49
N VAL A 85 4.38 3.76 -10.45
CA VAL A 85 5.81 3.50 -10.68
C VAL A 85 6.19 3.98 -12.06
N GLU A 86 7.45 4.35 -12.19
CA GLU A 86 7.94 4.90 -13.45
C GLU A 86 8.54 3.83 -14.33
#